data_a714729d318b01cdbdef500a408c122c
#
_entry.id   a714729d318b01cdbdef500a408c122c
#
_cell.length_a   1.000
_cell.length_b   1.000
_cell.length_c   1.000
_cell.angle_alpha   90.00
_cell.angle_beta   90.00
_cell.angle_gamma   90.00
#
_symmetry.space_group_name_H-M   'P 1'
#
loop_
_entity.id
_entity.type
_entity.pdbx_description
1 polymer ?
#
loop_
_entity_poly.entity_id
_entity_poly.type
_entity_poly.pdbx_seq_one_letter_code
_entity_poly.pdbx_strand_id
1 'polypeptide(L)'
;MIDNTLQEYIEREILPRYDHHDAAHRRDHADMVIAESVRLARLYNLSVDMAYTIAAYHDTGLVEGRDLHHKASKRIVLEDEMLRHWFTEEDIATMADAVEDHRASAKNPPRSIYGKIVAEADRIIEPRTILRRTVQYTLANYPTLGREEGYLRMVEHLSQKYDYGGYLRLWFPESENSRRLEELRQLIADKSALRSLYDEIYDEETTK
;
A
#
# COMPACT_ATOMS: atom_id res chain seq x y z
N MET A 1 -19.68 10.72 8.08
CA MET A 1 -18.67 11.64 8.72
C MET A 1 -17.96 10.77 9.73
N ILE A 2 -16.65 10.93 9.94
CA ILE A 2 -15.95 10.17 11.00
C ILE A 2 -16.40 10.73 12.34
N ASP A 3 -16.56 9.84 13.35
CA ASP A 3 -16.85 10.26 14.72
C ASP A 3 -15.68 11.10 15.27
N ASN A 4 -15.99 12.26 15.81
CA ASN A 4 -14.96 13.21 16.26
C ASN A 4 -14.12 12.68 17.42
N THR A 5 -14.73 11.94 18.36
CA THR A 5 -14.01 11.41 19.53
C THR A 5 -13.11 10.25 19.14
N LEU A 6 -13.51 9.42 18.17
CA LEU A 6 -12.68 8.39 17.56
C LEU A 6 -11.49 9.01 16.84
N GLN A 7 -11.74 10.05 16.04
CA GLN A 7 -10.67 10.75 15.33
C GLN A 7 -9.65 11.35 16.29
N GLU A 8 -10.09 12.05 17.32
CA GLU A 8 -9.19 12.62 18.35
C GLU A 8 -8.35 11.54 19.05
N TYR A 9 -8.96 10.38 19.35
CA TYR A 9 -8.23 9.25 19.94
C TYR A 9 -7.14 8.73 19.00
N ILE A 10 -7.48 8.43 17.76
CA ILE A 10 -6.56 7.87 16.77
C ILE A 10 -5.42 8.85 16.47
N GLU A 11 -5.71 10.14 16.32
CA GLU A 11 -4.70 11.16 16.05
C GLU A 11 -3.72 11.35 17.23
N ARG A 12 -4.18 11.18 18.45
CA ARG A 12 -3.35 11.34 19.64
C ARG A 12 -2.57 10.09 20.01
N GLU A 13 -3.14 8.89 19.89
CA GLU A 13 -2.58 7.67 20.46
C GLU A 13 -2.01 6.69 19.40
N ILE A 14 -2.52 6.72 18.18
CA ILE A 14 -2.18 5.73 17.16
C ILE A 14 -1.23 6.32 16.11
N LEU A 15 -1.60 7.41 15.50
CA LEU A 15 -0.84 7.99 14.40
C LEU A 15 0.57 8.48 14.80
N PRO A 16 0.87 8.94 16.03
CA PRO A 16 2.25 9.27 16.42
C PRO A 16 3.20 8.06 16.42
N ARG A 17 2.69 6.82 16.43
CA ARG A 17 3.52 5.62 16.34
C ARG A 17 4.29 5.54 15.01
N TYR A 18 3.73 6.12 13.96
CA TYR A 18 4.34 6.17 12.62
C TYR A 18 5.58 7.08 12.54
N ASP A 19 5.78 8.00 13.49
CA ASP A 19 6.94 8.90 13.52
C ASP A 19 8.25 8.14 13.73
N HIS A 20 8.17 6.93 14.26
CA HIS A 20 9.31 6.04 14.53
C HIS A 20 9.57 5.00 13.44
N HIS A 21 8.73 4.95 12.39
CA HIS A 21 8.88 4.01 11.29
C HIS A 21 9.93 4.51 10.26
N ASP A 22 10.35 3.61 9.36
CA ASP A 22 11.24 3.97 8.27
C ASP A 22 10.57 4.96 7.29
N ALA A 23 11.38 5.56 6.42
CA ALA A 23 10.92 6.63 5.52
C ALA A 23 9.75 6.23 4.58
N ALA A 24 9.53 4.94 4.35
CA ALA A 24 8.46 4.44 3.48
C ALA A 24 7.13 4.23 4.20
N HIS A 25 7.14 4.21 5.55
CA HIS A 25 6.00 3.90 6.41
C HIS A 25 5.76 4.97 7.48
N ARG A 26 6.10 6.23 7.16
CA ARG A 26 5.87 7.38 8.03
C ARG A 26 4.42 7.85 8.00
N ARG A 27 4.14 8.88 8.77
CA ARG A 27 2.83 9.49 8.93
C ARG A 27 2.17 9.88 7.58
N ASP A 28 2.92 10.40 6.63
CA ASP A 28 2.45 10.76 5.29
C ASP A 28 1.89 9.56 4.51
N HIS A 29 2.53 8.39 4.64
CA HIS A 29 2.01 7.15 4.09
C HIS A 29 0.69 6.75 4.76
N ALA A 30 0.62 6.76 6.10
CA ALA A 30 -0.61 6.44 6.82
C ALA A 30 -1.76 7.39 6.44
N ASP A 31 -1.50 8.69 6.33
CA ASP A 31 -2.49 9.69 5.93
C ASP A 31 -3.02 9.43 4.51
N MET A 32 -2.16 9.00 3.58
CA MET A 32 -2.56 8.61 2.23
C MET A 32 -3.45 7.36 2.23
N VAL A 33 -3.09 6.33 2.97
CA VAL A 33 -3.88 5.10 3.10
C VAL A 33 -5.24 5.40 3.75
N ILE A 34 -5.28 6.25 4.76
CA ILE A 34 -6.50 6.71 5.42
C ILE A 34 -7.41 7.45 4.41
N ALA A 35 -6.86 8.43 3.70
CA ALA A 35 -7.64 9.23 2.76
C ALA A 35 -8.32 8.36 1.70
N GLU A 36 -7.60 7.42 1.09
CA GLU A 36 -8.13 6.53 0.07
C GLU A 36 -9.11 5.50 0.66
N SER A 37 -8.80 4.91 1.82
CA SER A 37 -9.70 3.95 2.48
C SER A 37 -11.05 4.59 2.85
N VAL A 38 -11.04 5.79 3.40
CA VAL A 38 -12.24 6.57 3.73
C VAL A 38 -13.02 6.95 2.47
N ARG A 39 -12.33 7.34 1.39
CA ARG A 39 -12.96 7.66 0.11
C ARG A 39 -13.69 6.46 -0.47
N LEU A 40 -13.04 5.30 -0.52
CA LEU A 40 -13.63 4.05 -1.01
C LEU A 40 -14.79 3.59 -0.11
N ALA A 41 -14.64 3.66 1.22
CA ALA A 41 -15.72 3.29 2.13
C ALA A 41 -16.99 4.14 1.90
N ARG A 42 -16.84 5.44 1.67
CA ARG A 42 -17.97 6.31 1.32
C ARG A 42 -18.61 5.91 -0.01
N LEU A 43 -17.80 5.63 -1.03
CA LEU A 43 -18.28 5.26 -2.35
C LEU A 43 -19.09 3.95 -2.32
N TYR A 44 -18.67 3.00 -1.49
CA TYR A 44 -19.32 1.70 -1.34
C TYR A 44 -20.31 1.61 -0.19
N ASN A 45 -20.71 2.75 0.40
CA ASN A 45 -21.67 2.85 1.51
C ASN A 45 -21.32 1.95 2.72
N LEU A 46 -20.03 1.90 3.06
CA LEU A 46 -19.50 1.16 4.20
C LEU A 46 -19.29 2.09 5.41
N SER A 47 -19.04 1.50 6.58
CA SER A 47 -18.67 2.27 7.77
C SER A 47 -17.34 2.99 7.53
N VAL A 48 -17.42 4.33 7.54
CA VAL A 48 -16.27 5.20 7.38
C VAL A 48 -15.36 5.13 8.60
N ASP A 49 -15.97 4.97 9.80
CA ASP A 49 -15.23 4.86 11.06
C ASP A 49 -14.37 3.57 11.08
N MET A 50 -14.93 2.44 10.64
CA MET A 50 -14.17 1.21 10.51
C MET A 50 -13.02 1.35 9.49
N ALA A 51 -13.28 1.90 8.31
CA ALA A 51 -12.27 2.07 7.28
C ALA A 51 -11.13 3.00 7.73
N TYR A 52 -11.48 4.09 8.42
CA TYR A 52 -10.54 5.03 9.04
C TYR A 52 -9.65 4.33 10.06
N THR A 53 -10.27 3.58 10.98
CA THR A 53 -9.56 2.85 12.03
C THR A 53 -8.62 1.78 11.45
N ILE A 54 -9.11 0.94 10.52
CA ILE A 54 -8.31 -0.08 9.85
C ILE A 54 -7.07 0.55 9.20
N ALA A 55 -7.26 1.62 8.44
CA ALA A 55 -6.18 2.32 7.77
C ALA A 55 -5.17 2.93 8.76
N ALA A 56 -5.64 3.47 9.90
CA ALA A 56 -4.77 4.02 10.93
C ALA A 56 -3.94 2.95 11.65
N TYR A 57 -4.43 1.72 11.76
CA TYR A 57 -3.75 0.64 12.47
C TYR A 57 -2.91 -0.28 11.58
N HIS A 58 -3.03 -0.23 10.25
CA HIS A 58 -2.51 -1.26 9.36
C HIS A 58 -1.03 -1.58 9.57
N ASP A 59 -0.20 -0.60 9.82
CA ASP A 59 1.25 -0.73 9.96
C ASP A 59 1.78 -0.50 11.38
N THR A 60 0.90 -0.37 12.39
CA THR A 60 1.31 -0.15 13.80
C THR A 60 2.20 -1.26 14.34
N GLY A 61 2.12 -2.47 13.80
CA GLY A 61 2.93 -3.62 14.15
C GLY A 61 4.36 -3.61 13.61
N LEU A 62 4.75 -2.63 12.80
CA LEU A 62 6.12 -2.51 12.26
C LEU A 62 7.18 -2.38 13.37
N VAL A 63 6.80 -1.94 14.55
CA VAL A 63 7.68 -1.91 15.75
C VAL A 63 8.24 -3.28 16.10
N GLU A 64 7.58 -4.37 15.68
CA GLU A 64 8.01 -5.76 15.90
C GLU A 64 8.76 -6.37 14.70
N GLY A 65 9.01 -5.56 13.67
CA GLY A 65 9.73 -5.96 12.46
C GLY A 65 8.81 -6.27 11.28
N ARG A 66 9.38 -6.19 10.07
CA ARG A 66 8.62 -6.26 8.81
C ARG A 66 7.96 -7.61 8.52
N ASP A 67 8.54 -8.71 8.96
CA ASP A 67 8.09 -10.04 8.52
C ASP A 67 6.69 -10.40 9.04
N LEU A 68 6.40 -10.01 10.28
CA LEU A 68 5.15 -10.32 10.97
C LEU A 68 4.32 -9.10 11.35
N HIS A 69 4.67 -7.89 10.84
CA HIS A 69 3.98 -6.64 11.20
C HIS A 69 2.45 -6.74 11.08
N HIS A 70 1.93 -7.35 10.02
CA HIS A 70 0.49 -7.52 9.79
C HIS A 70 -0.20 -8.31 10.93
N LYS A 71 0.46 -9.34 11.48
CA LYS A 71 -0.05 -10.08 12.64
C LYS A 71 0.06 -9.29 13.94
N ALA A 72 1.15 -8.54 14.10
CA ALA A 72 1.33 -7.65 15.24
C ALA A 72 0.30 -6.52 15.21
N SER A 73 0.04 -5.90 14.05
CA SER A 73 -1.01 -4.89 13.89
C SER A 73 -2.39 -5.43 14.23
N LYS A 74 -2.73 -6.65 13.76
CA LYS A 74 -3.98 -7.34 14.16
C LYS A 74 -4.10 -7.47 15.68
N ARG A 75 -3.04 -7.93 16.35
CA ARG A 75 -3.04 -8.08 17.80
C ARG A 75 -3.25 -6.73 18.49
N ILE A 76 -2.59 -5.67 18.01
CA ILE A 76 -2.75 -4.32 18.56
C ILE A 76 -4.21 -3.85 18.47
N VAL A 77 -4.90 -4.12 17.37
CA VAL A 77 -6.35 -3.82 17.24
C VAL A 77 -7.16 -4.59 18.28
N LEU A 78 -6.91 -5.88 18.45
CA LEU A 78 -7.67 -6.73 19.38
C LEU A 78 -7.44 -6.37 20.86
N GLU A 79 -6.24 -5.92 21.20
CA GLU A 79 -5.82 -5.56 22.55
C GLU A 79 -6.23 -4.13 22.94
N ASP A 80 -6.61 -3.29 21.97
CA ASP A 80 -7.00 -1.92 22.24
C ASP A 80 -8.44 -1.83 22.76
N GLU A 81 -8.56 -1.78 24.10
CA GLU A 81 -9.86 -1.71 24.76
C GLU A 81 -10.63 -0.43 24.48
N MET A 82 -9.95 0.65 24.10
CA MET A 82 -10.60 1.91 23.79
C MET A 82 -11.52 1.82 22.57
N LEU A 83 -11.21 0.95 21.62
CA LEU A 83 -12.03 0.74 20.42
C LEU A 83 -13.47 0.29 20.76
N ARG A 84 -13.69 -0.35 21.92
CA ARG A 84 -15.00 -0.76 22.40
C ARG A 84 -15.96 0.39 22.75
N HIS A 85 -15.45 1.61 22.77
CA HIS A 85 -16.31 2.80 22.91
C HIS A 85 -17.09 3.12 21.62
N TRP A 86 -16.58 2.69 20.46
CA TRP A 86 -17.16 3.01 19.15
C TRP A 86 -17.60 1.79 18.37
N PHE A 87 -17.07 0.60 18.69
CA PHE A 87 -17.24 -0.61 17.88
C PHE A 87 -17.68 -1.80 18.73
N THR A 88 -18.49 -2.68 18.13
CA THR A 88 -18.82 -3.98 18.70
C THR A 88 -17.64 -4.94 18.60
N GLU A 89 -17.68 -6.05 19.34
CA GLU A 89 -16.65 -7.11 19.24
C GLU A 89 -16.60 -7.70 17.82
N GLU A 90 -17.71 -7.76 17.11
CA GLU A 90 -17.77 -8.24 15.73
C GLU A 90 -17.07 -7.25 14.77
N ASP A 91 -17.28 -5.94 14.96
CA ASP A 91 -16.60 -4.91 14.20
C ASP A 91 -15.10 -4.95 14.46
N ILE A 92 -14.67 -5.08 15.73
CA ILE A 92 -13.25 -5.16 16.12
C ILE A 92 -12.60 -6.39 15.49
N ALA A 93 -13.27 -7.55 15.51
CA ALA A 93 -12.75 -8.76 14.87
C ALA A 93 -12.62 -8.57 13.35
N THR A 94 -13.59 -7.94 12.71
CA THR A 94 -13.55 -7.61 11.26
C THR A 94 -12.42 -6.64 10.94
N MET A 95 -12.22 -5.61 11.76
CA MET A 95 -11.14 -4.64 11.60
C MET A 95 -9.77 -5.30 11.79
N ALA A 96 -9.62 -6.13 12.80
CA ALA A 96 -8.38 -6.87 13.07
C ALA A 96 -8.00 -7.81 11.91
N ASP A 97 -8.99 -8.50 11.34
CA ASP A 97 -8.81 -9.35 10.17
C ASP A 97 -8.44 -8.52 8.93
N ALA A 98 -9.07 -7.37 8.73
CA ALA A 98 -8.73 -6.47 7.61
C ALA A 98 -7.31 -5.91 7.74
N VAL A 99 -6.90 -5.54 8.95
CA VAL A 99 -5.53 -5.09 9.23
C VAL A 99 -4.52 -6.21 8.93
N GLU A 100 -4.79 -7.47 9.28
CA GLU A 100 -3.91 -8.59 8.93
C GLU A 100 -3.83 -8.80 7.40
N ASP A 101 -4.92 -8.57 6.68
CA ASP A 101 -5.07 -8.87 5.26
C ASP A 101 -4.41 -7.83 4.33
N HIS A 102 -3.94 -6.67 4.84
CA HIS A 102 -3.37 -5.61 3.98
C HIS A 102 -2.10 -6.03 3.26
N ARG A 103 -1.36 -7.03 3.77
CA ARG A 103 -0.05 -7.42 3.24
C ARG A 103 -0.10 -7.81 1.76
N ALA A 104 0.61 -7.07 0.90
CA ALA A 104 0.65 -7.28 -0.54
C ALA A 104 1.15 -8.66 -0.99
N SER A 105 1.99 -9.33 -0.16
CA SER A 105 2.53 -10.67 -0.43
C SER A 105 1.68 -11.80 0.16
N ALA A 106 0.48 -11.52 0.68
CA ALA A 106 -0.43 -12.56 1.18
C ALA A 106 -0.83 -13.52 0.05
N LYS A 107 -0.83 -14.83 0.36
CA LYS A 107 -1.19 -15.88 -0.61
C LYS A 107 -2.68 -15.90 -0.92
N ASN A 108 -3.51 -15.54 0.05
CA ASN A 108 -4.96 -15.52 -0.06
C ASN A 108 -5.47 -14.09 -0.26
N PRO A 109 -6.58 -13.89 -0.97
CA PRO A 109 -7.22 -12.58 -1.05
C PRO A 109 -7.73 -12.15 0.34
N PRO A 110 -7.88 -10.83 0.58
CA PRO A 110 -8.46 -10.33 1.81
C PRO A 110 -9.85 -10.91 2.09
N ARG A 111 -10.12 -11.24 3.35
CA ARG A 111 -11.35 -11.92 3.83
C ARG A 111 -12.61 -11.05 3.72
N SER A 112 -12.46 -9.74 3.84
CA SER A 112 -13.57 -8.80 3.85
C SER A 112 -13.39 -7.70 2.81
N ILE A 113 -14.46 -6.94 2.55
CA ILE A 113 -14.39 -5.74 1.71
C ILE A 113 -13.47 -4.68 2.34
N TYR A 114 -13.43 -4.58 3.67
CA TYR A 114 -12.53 -3.68 4.38
C TYR A 114 -11.06 -4.08 4.20
N GLY A 115 -10.76 -5.39 4.26
CA GLY A 115 -9.43 -5.90 3.97
C GLY A 115 -8.99 -5.60 2.54
N LYS A 116 -9.90 -5.69 1.56
CA LYS A 116 -9.63 -5.30 0.17
C LYS A 116 -9.36 -3.80 0.04
N ILE A 117 -10.13 -2.96 0.73
CA ILE A 117 -9.95 -1.50 0.72
C ILE A 117 -8.55 -1.14 1.23
N VAL A 118 -8.17 -1.59 2.43
CA VAL A 118 -6.87 -1.23 3.01
C VAL A 118 -5.72 -1.83 2.20
N ALA A 119 -5.83 -3.09 1.75
CA ALA A 119 -4.80 -3.72 0.94
C ALA A 119 -4.60 -3.04 -0.42
N GLU A 120 -5.62 -2.42 -0.99
CA GLU A 120 -5.52 -1.64 -2.20
C GLU A 120 -5.02 -0.22 -1.94
N ALA A 121 -5.51 0.44 -0.88
CA ALA A 121 -5.08 1.77 -0.48
C ALA A 121 -3.60 1.83 -0.09
N ASP A 122 -3.08 0.78 0.56
CA ASP A 122 -1.67 0.63 0.95
C ASP A 122 -0.71 0.47 -0.25
N ARG A 123 -1.21 0.16 -1.44
CA ARG A 123 -0.36 0.02 -2.62
C ARG A 123 0.02 1.39 -3.17
N ILE A 124 1.30 1.55 -3.48
CA ILE A 124 1.80 2.73 -4.19
C ILE A 124 2.00 2.34 -5.65
N ILE A 125 1.04 2.70 -6.50
CA ILE A 125 1.12 2.53 -7.95
C ILE A 125 1.35 3.90 -8.57
N GLU A 126 2.61 4.33 -8.58
CA GLU A 126 3.05 5.54 -9.27
C GLU A 126 4.14 5.14 -10.26
N PRO A 127 3.97 5.39 -11.58
CA PRO A 127 4.83 4.84 -12.64
C PRO A 127 6.31 5.12 -12.43
N ARG A 128 6.70 6.38 -12.17
CA ARG A 128 8.11 6.75 -11.98
C ARG A 128 8.71 6.08 -10.73
N THR A 129 7.96 6.00 -9.65
CA THR A 129 8.39 5.33 -8.40
C THR A 129 8.58 3.82 -8.62
N ILE A 130 7.68 3.17 -9.35
CA ILE A 130 7.80 1.74 -9.68
C ILE A 130 9.05 1.49 -10.52
N LEU A 131 9.26 2.28 -11.58
CA LEU A 131 10.44 2.16 -12.41
C LEU A 131 11.72 2.37 -11.58
N ARG A 132 11.78 3.44 -10.79
CA ARG A 132 12.92 3.76 -9.94
C ARG A 132 13.25 2.62 -8.97
N ARG A 133 12.26 2.09 -8.27
CA ARG A 133 12.45 0.94 -7.36
C ARG A 133 12.97 -0.30 -8.10
N THR A 134 12.50 -0.52 -9.32
CA THR A 134 12.95 -1.65 -10.14
C THR A 134 14.40 -1.46 -10.60
N VAL A 135 14.79 -0.25 -10.99
CA VAL A 135 16.19 0.10 -11.33
C VAL A 135 17.08 -0.08 -10.11
N GLN A 136 16.72 0.52 -8.97
CA GLN A 136 17.48 0.40 -7.71
C GLN A 136 17.67 -1.07 -7.29
N TYR A 137 16.60 -1.86 -7.37
CA TYR A 137 16.66 -3.28 -7.06
C TYR A 137 17.61 -4.02 -8.02
N THR A 138 17.58 -3.68 -9.32
CA THR A 138 18.45 -4.29 -10.32
C THR A 138 19.91 -3.94 -10.06
N LEU A 139 20.23 -2.69 -9.82
CA LEU A 139 21.59 -2.25 -9.52
C LEU A 139 22.16 -2.91 -8.25
N ALA A 140 21.33 -3.07 -7.21
CA ALA A 140 21.75 -3.66 -5.94
C ALA A 140 21.91 -5.19 -5.99
N ASN A 141 21.05 -5.90 -6.72
CA ASN A 141 20.99 -7.37 -6.68
C ASN A 141 21.59 -8.04 -7.93
N TYR A 142 21.80 -7.29 -9.01
CA TYR A 142 22.35 -7.76 -10.28
C TYR A 142 23.44 -6.80 -10.79
N PRO A 143 24.53 -6.57 -10.00
CA PRO A 143 25.53 -5.52 -10.29
C PRO A 143 26.33 -5.79 -11.57
N THR A 144 26.26 -6.97 -12.14
CA THR A 144 26.93 -7.34 -13.39
C THR A 144 26.11 -7.01 -14.64
N LEU A 145 24.82 -6.69 -14.50
CA LEU A 145 23.99 -6.33 -15.65
C LEU A 145 24.29 -4.89 -16.09
N GLY A 146 24.53 -4.73 -17.38
CA GLY A 146 24.63 -3.42 -18.01
C GLY A 146 23.26 -2.73 -18.17
N ARG A 147 23.29 -1.48 -18.66
CA ARG A 147 22.08 -0.67 -18.86
C ARG A 147 21.00 -1.40 -19.69
N GLU A 148 21.40 -2.05 -20.79
CA GLU A 148 20.47 -2.72 -21.69
C GLU A 148 19.84 -3.97 -21.06
N GLU A 149 20.61 -4.79 -20.41
CA GLU A 149 20.14 -5.98 -19.70
C GLU A 149 19.23 -5.60 -18.53
N GLY A 150 19.56 -4.53 -17.82
CA GLY A 150 18.74 -3.94 -16.76
C GLY A 150 17.39 -3.45 -17.29
N TYR A 151 17.35 -2.81 -18.46
CA TYR A 151 16.13 -2.39 -19.14
C TYR A 151 15.25 -3.59 -19.50
N LEU A 152 15.81 -4.60 -20.14
CA LEU A 152 15.06 -5.83 -20.52
C LEU A 152 14.47 -6.53 -19.29
N ARG A 153 15.24 -6.64 -18.21
CA ARG A 153 14.76 -7.17 -16.94
C ARG A 153 13.61 -6.36 -16.35
N MET A 154 13.71 -5.02 -16.41
CA MET A 154 12.62 -4.15 -15.96
C MET A 154 11.36 -4.35 -16.79
N VAL A 155 11.44 -4.36 -18.12
CA VAL A 155 10.30 -4.60 -19.01
C VAL A 155 9.62 -5.93 -18.69
N GLU A 156 10.40 -7.00 -18.53
CA GLU A 156 9.86 -8.31 -18.16
C GLU A 156 9.12 -8.26 -16.81
N HIS A 157 9.73 -7.67 -15.79
CA HIS A 157 9.12 -7.51 -14.47
C HIS A 157 7.81 -6.71 -14.53
N LEU A 158 7.81 -5.59 -15.25
CA LEU A 158 6.61 -4.75 -15.39
C LEU A 158 5.49 -5.51 -16.09
N SER A 159 5.81 -6.23 -17.17
CA SER A 159 4.82 -7.02 -17.91
C SER A 159 4.24 -8.14 -17.06
N GLN A 160 5.08 -8.88 -16.35
CA GLN A 160 4.63 -9.99 -15.49
C GLN A 160 3.73 -9.53 -14.34
N LYS A 161 3.97 -8.34 -13.81
CA LYS A 161 3.26 -7.87 -12.62
C LYS A 161 2.11 -6.93 -12.91
N TYR A 162 2.31 -5.93 -13.77
CA TYR A 162 1.42 -4.78 -13.88
C TYR A 162 0.59 -4.74 -15.17
N ASP A 163 1.02 -5.41 -16.25
CA ASP A 163 0.30 -5.41 -17.52
C ASP A 163 -1.06 -6.13 -17.40
N TYR A 164 -1.92 -6.04 -18.41
CA TYR A 164 -3.26 -6.64 -18.43
C TYR A 164 -3.30 -8.13 -18.10
N GLY A 165 -2.27 -8.88 -18.48
CA GLY A 165 -2.06 -10.29 -18.11
C GLY A 165 -1.30 -10.50 -16.78
N GLY A 166 -0.88 -9.43 -16.11
CA GLY A 166 -0.05 -9.51 -14.92
C GLY A 166 -0.74 -10.06 -13.68
N TYR A 167 0.06 -10.42 -12.67
CA TYR A 167 -0.48 -11.03 -11.46
C TYR A 167 -1.00 -10.04 -10.42
N LEU A 168 -0.75 -8.72 -10.58
CA LEU A 168 -1.31 -7.72 -9.68
C LEU A 168 -2.83 -7.73 -9.77
N ARG A 169 -3.49 -7.77 -8.62
CA ARG A 169 -4.96 -7.67 -8.52
C ARG A 169 -5.32 -6.42 -7.73
N LEU A 170 -6.25 -5.65 -8.28
CA LEU A 170 -6.97 -4.57 -7.63
C LEU A 170 -8.46 -4.95 -7.60
N TRP A 171 -9.20 -4.42 -6.63
CA TRP A 171 -10.58 -4.81 -6.41
C TRP A 171 -11.59 -3.69 -6.70
N PHE A 172 -11.10 -2.45 -6.78
CA PHE A 172 -11.93 -1.27 -6.92
C PHE A 172 -11.56 -0.49 -8.18
N PRO A 173 -12.37 -0.59 -9.26
CA PRO A 173 -12.11 0.15 -10.51
C PRO A 173 -11.99 1.66 -10.32
N GLU A 174 -12.68 2.21 -9.29
CA GLU A 174 -12.71 3.62 -8.97
C GLU A 174 -11.57 4.06 -8.02
N SER A 175 -10.68 3.14 -7.64
CA SER A 175 -9.54 3.49 -6.79
C SER A 175 -8.51 4.33 -7.56
N GLU A 176 -7.80 5.17 -6.80
CA GLU A 176 -6.68 5.92 -7.35
C GLU A 176 -5.60 4.98 -7.90
N ASN A 177 -5.38 3.84 -7.26
CA ASN A 177 -4.44 2.83 -7.74
C ASN A 177 -4.88 2.17 -9.05
N SER A 178 -6.18 1.97 -9.29
CA SER A 178 -6.69 1.46 -10.57
C SER A 178 -6.44 2.47 -11.70
N ARG A 179 -6.65 3.75 -11.45
CA ARG A 179 -6.36 4.82 -12.41
C ARG A 179 -4.86 4.86 -12.73
N ARG A 180 -4.00 4.85 -11.73
CA ARG A 180 -2.54 4.88 -11.90
C ARG A 180 -1.99 3.60 -12.54
N LEU A 181 -2.62 2.45 -12.28
CA LEU A 181 -2.26 1.20 -12.96
C LEU A 181 -2.52 1.30 -14.45
N GLU A 182 -3.61 1.95 -14.85
CA GLU A 182 -3.90 2.17 -16.26
C GLU A 182 -2.87 3.11 -16.92
N GLU A 183 -2.46 4.17 -16.24
CA GLU A 183 -1.36 5.04 -16.69
C GLU A 183 -0.05 4.27 -16.86
N LEU A 184 0.28 3.39 -15.91
CA LEU A 184 1.46 2.53 -16.00
C LEU A 184 1.38 1.57 -17.19
N ARG A 185 0.21 0.99 -17.46
CA ARG A 185 -0.01 0.11 -18.61
C ARG A 185 0.18 0.83 -19.95
N GLN A 186 -0.32 2.06 -20.05
CA GLN A 186 -0.10 2.90 -21.21
C GLN A 186 1.39 3.19 -21.41
N LEU A 187 2.11 3.46 -20.32
CA LEU A 187 3.57 3.64 -20.38
C LEU A 187 4.30 2.35 -20.79
N ILE A 188 3.90 1.18 -20.30
CA ILE A 188 4.47 -0.12 -20.70
C ILE A 188 4.26 -0.38 -22.20
N ALA A 189 3.10 0.01 -22.73
CA ALA A 189 2.78 -0.13 -24.14
C ALA A 189 3.57 0.83 -25.05
N ASP A 190 3.87 2.04 -24.56
CA ASP A 190 4.72 3.02 -25.26
C ASP A 190 6.21 2.74 -25.00
N LYS A 191 6.80 1.87 -25.81
CA LYS A 191 8.20 1.46 -25.67
C LYS A 191 9.19 2.62 -25.72
N SER A 192 8.88 3.69 -26.46
CA SER A 192 9.75 4.86 -26.58
C SER A 192 9.71 5.70 -25.29
N ALA A 193 8.52 5.99 -24.78
CA ALA A 193 8.36 6.70 -23.52
C ALA A 193 8.94 5.90 -22.33
N LEU A 194 8.67 4.59 -22.28
CA LEU A 194 9.20 3.69 -21.25
C LEU A 194 10.74 3.68 -21.25
N ARG A 195 11.35 3.60 -22.46
CA ARG A 195 12.81 3.61 -22.61
C ARG A 195 13.39 4.95 -22.15
N SER A 196 12.82 6.06 -22.58
CA SER A 196 13.30 7.39 -22.19
C SER A 196 13.27 7.60 -20.68
N LEU A 197 12.16 7.20 -20.03
CA LEU A 197 12.02 7.30 -18.58
C LEU A 197 12.98 6.37 -17.83
N TYR A 198 13.21 5.16 -18.36
CA TYR A 198 14.22 4.26 -17.81
C TYR A 198 15.62 4.86 -17.85
N ASP A 199 16.04 5.38 -19.00
CA ASP A 199 17.38 5.97 -19.19
C ASP A 199 17.60 7.16 -18.25
N GLU A 200 16.60 8.03 -18.10
CA GLU A 200 16.64 9.15 -17.15
C GLU A 200 16.85 8.65 -15.71
N ILE A 201 16.02 7.68 -15.27
CA ILE A 201 16.10 7.12 -13.91
C ILE A 201 17.43 6.38 -13.70
N TYR A 202 17.89 5.64 -14.70
CA TYR A 202 19.17 4.90 -14.61
C TYR A 202 20.34 5.87 -14.41
N ASP A 203 20.37 6.99 -15.15
CA ASP A 203 21.39 8.02 -14.99
C ASP A 203 21.33 8.68 -13.61
N GLU A 204 20.13 9.01 -13.12
CA GLU A 204 19.94 9.55 -11.75
C GLU A 204 20.46 8.60 -10.65
N GLU A 205 20.26 7.29 -10.81
CA GLU A 205 20.63 6.30 -9.78
C GLU A 205 22.13 5.86 -9.89
N THR A 206 22.76 6.03 -11.04
CA THR A 206 24.18 5.67 -11.25
C THR A 206 25.16 6.84 -11.10
N THR A 207 24.66 8.08 -11.07
CA THR A 207 25.48 9.30 -10.91
C THR A 207 25.62 9.75 -9.44
N LYS A 208 24.92 9.07 -8.53
CA LYS A 208 25.00 9.31 -7.07
C LYS A 208 26.20 8.59 -6.48
#